data_a1813f4a7e0a81fba311aee945fc8dc0
#
_entry.id   a1813f4a7e0a81fba311aee945fc8dc0
#
_cell.length_a   1.000
_cell.length_b   1.000
_cell.length_c   1.000
_cell.angle_alpha   90.00
_cell.angle_beta   90.00
_cell.angle_gamma   90.00
#
_symmetry.space_group_name_H-M   'P 1'
#
loop_
_entity.id
_entity.type
_entity.pdbx_description
1 polymer ?
#
loop_
_entity_poly.entity_id
_entity_poly.type
_entity_poly.pdbx_seq_one_letter_code
_entity_poly.pdbx_strand_id
1 'polypeptide(L)'
;GNETLDKAIVLDQAENTAVTGFVINGGCNYGVYVKNSSSFYLADLDISNVSLKGLCVMGENTGFALVNNSIHENQNGAIFLNGEISNGVIEGNRIENNSGARNLTAGLVLCSMPIEDIETAYNPFPDEMLYDILQSPHQLVVRGNTVAQNHSSGIYSESGYLNYYVENTIYKNEKEGMCLDYGSFGNYITGCEIRQNGGRNRMSDEDLEADFILDQGRMADGSSPAKLPGISLDNTAYNTIYGNIVRDNYGSGIKAVRSAFSNTILCNQIIDNNRGASDTFHFFGIEL
;
A
#
# COMPACT_ATOMS: atom_id res chain seq x y z
N GLY A 1 30.20 18.18 1.33
CA GLY A 1 29.01 17.39 1.59
C GLY A 1 28.86 16.37 0.48
N ASN A 2 28.56 15.14 0.79
CA ASN A 2 28.20 14.17 -0.25
C ASN A 2 26.86 14.61 -0.84
N GLU A 3 26.83 14.92 -2.11
CA GLU A 3 25.56 15.13 -2.81
C GLU A 3 24.83 13.78 -2.88
N THR A 4 23.65 13.70 -2.33
CA THR A 4 22.81 12.52 -2.45
C THR A 4 22.31 12.45 -3.89
N LEU A 5 22.50 11.31 -4.55
CA LEU A 5 21.97 11.09 -5.90
C LEU A 5 20.42 11.12 -5.83
N ASP A 6 19.78 11.78 -6.75
CA ASP A 6 18.30 11.79 -6.72
C ASP A 6 17.73 10.39 -7.04
N LYS A 7 18.22 9.75 -8.08
CA LYS A 7 17.77 8.44 -8.55
C LYS A 7 18.95 7.55 -8.92
N ALA A 8 18.98 6.29 -8.44
CA ALA A 8 20.06 5.38 -8.80
C ALA A 8 19.88 4.79 -10.21
N ILE A 9 18.66 4.35 -10.54
CA ILE A 9 18.30 3.84 -11.87
C ILE A 9 17.08 4.59 -12.37
N VAL A 10 17.13 5.04 -13.63
CA VAL A 10 16.00 5.75 -14.27
C VAL A 10 15.62 5.06 -15.57
N LEU A 11 14.33 4.81 -15.72
CA LEU A 11 13.68 4.41 -16.96
C LEU A 11 12.66 5.51 -17.29
N ASP A 12 12.97 6.35 -18.27
CA ASP A 12 12.08 7.42 -18.71
C ASP A 12 11.77 7.23 -20.20
N GLN A 13 10.50 7.06 -20.53
CA GLN A 13 10.04 6.72 -21.88
C GLN A 13 10.74 5.47 -22.46
N ALA A 14 11.05 4.53 -21.57
CA ALA A 14 11.75 3.30 -21.95
C ALA A 14 10.76 2.25 -22.45
N GLU A 15 11.17 1.51 -23.45
CA GLU A 15 10.40 0.39 -24.00
C GLU A 15 11.25 -0.89 -24.02
N ASN A 16 10.61 -2.04 -23.77
CA ASN A 16 11.25 -3.36 -23.88
C ASN A 16 12.57 -3.45 -23.09
N THR A 17 12.61 -2.89 -21.89
CA THR A 17 13.82 -2.76 -21.08
C THR A 17 13.80 -3.70 -19.90
N ALA A 18 14.89 -4.43 -19.65
CA ALA A 18 15.07 -5.26 -18.48
C ALA A 18 16.21 -4.73 -17.59
N VAL A 19 15.96 -4.68 -16.29
CA VAL A 19 16.95 -4.37 -15.25
C VAL A 19 16.91 -5.49 -14.22
N THR A 20 18.00 -6.21 -14.04
CA THR A 20 18.02 -7.38 -13.17
C THR A 20 19.31 -7.52 -12.38
N GLY A 21 19.22 -8.07 -11.16
CA GLY A 21 20.38 -8.49 -10.37
C GLY A 21 21.22 -7.36 -9.78
N PHE A 22 20.67 -6.16 -9.59
CA PHE A 22 21.38 -5.03 -8.99
C PHE A 22 21.11 -4.93 -7.49
N VAL A 23 22.14 -4.50 -6.77
CA VAL A 23 22.03 -4.09 -5.36
C VAL A 23 22.13 -2.57 -5.28
N ILE A 24 21.12 -1.93 -4.70
CA ILE A 24 21.06 -0.48 -4.45
C ILE A 24 20.95 -0.29 -2.93
N ASN A 25 21.98 0.24 -2.32
CA ASN A 25 22.02 0.42 -0.87
C ASN A 25 22.36 1.87 -0.51
N GLY A 26 21.31 2.68 -0.30
CA GLY A 26 21.41 4.08 0.08
C GLY A 26 22.03 5.00 -0.99
N GLY A 27 22.38 6.20 -0.56
CA GLY A 27 23.05 7.20 -1.41
C GLY A 27 22.14 7.86 -2.46
N CYS A 28 20.82 7.58 -2.46
CA CYS A 28 19.85 8.17 -3.38
C CYS A 28 18.50 8.39 -2.71
N ASN A 29 17.66 9.20 -3.32
CA ASN A 29 16.27 9.40 -2.90
C ASN A 29 15.38 8.27 -3.41
N TYR A 30 15.55 7.85 -4.66
CA TYR A 30 14.83 6.75 -5.27
C TYR A 30 15.80 5.66 -5.73
N GLY A 31 15.54 4.41 -5.39
CA GLY A 31 16.33 3.29 -5.90
C GLY A 31 16.13 3.11 -7.40
N VAL A 32 14.91 2.80 -7.82
CA VAL A 32 14.53 2.74 -9.24
C VAL A 32 13.37 3.70 -9.48
N TYR A 33 13.50 4.52 -10.51
CA TYR A 33 12.47 5.46 -10.94
C TYR A 33 12.07 5.17 -12.38
N VAL A 34 10.81 4.88 -12.62
CA VAL A 34 10.24 4.59 -13.93
C VAL A 34 9.20 5.65 -14.26
N LYS A 35 9.24 6.18 -15.47
CA LYS A 35 8.25 7.17 -15.92
C LYS A 35 7.86 6.93 -17.37
N ASN A 36 6.56 6.93 -17.66
CA ASN A 36 5.99 6.86 -19.00
C ASN A 36 6.61 5.75 -19.86
N SER A 37 6.72 4.55 -19.31
CA SER A 37 7.47 3.45 -19.91
C SER A 37 6.58 2.23 -20.14
N SER A 38 6.95 1.39 -21.08
CA SER A 38 6.19 0.20 -21.44
C SER A 38 7.05 -1.05 -21.60
N SER A 39 6.45 -2.21 -21.36
CA SER A 39 7.09 -3.51 -21.54
C SER A 39 8.43 -3.62 -20.79
N PHE A 40 8.50 -3.11 -19.56
CA PHE A 40 9.72 -3.19 -18.77
C PHE A 40 9.69 -4.35 -17.76
N TYR A 41 10.85 -4.88 -17.44
CA TYR A 41 11.02 -5.99 -16.52
C TYR A 41 12.09 -5.64 -15.46
N LEU A 42 11.67 -5.55 -14.20
CA LEU A 42 12.54 -5.27 -13.06
C LEU A 42 12.53 -6.50 -12.14
N ALA A 43 13.67 -7.19 -12.05
CA ALA A 43 13.72 -8.42 -11.29
C ALA A 43 15.01 -8.63 -10.52
N ASP A 44 14.92 -9.42 -9.45
CA ASP A 44 16.05 -9.84 -8.63
C ASP A 44 16.89 -8.63 -8.14
N LEU A 45 16.21 -7.51 -7.87
CA LEU A 45 16.82 -6.31 -7.32
C LEU A 45 16.80 -6.38 -5.78
N ASP A 46 17.88 -5.92 -5.16
CA ASP A 46 17.94 -5.69 -3.72
C ASP A 46 18.06 -4.18 -3.47
N ILE A 47 16.98 -3.55 -2.96
CA ILE A 47 16.88 -2.09 -2.82
C ILE A 47 16.65 -1.73 -1.36
N SER A 48 17.61 -1.06 -0.75
CA SER A 48 17.54 -0.70 0.66
C SER A 48 18.14 0.67 0.99
N ASN A 49 17.74 1.21 2.15
CA ASN A 49 18.32 2.42 2.74
C ASN A 49 18.25 3.67 1.85
N VAL A 50 17.30 3.74 0.91
CA VAL A 50 17.06 4.97 0.13
C VAL A 50 16.19 5.94 0.93
N SER A 51 16.33 7.25 0.65
CA SER A 51 15.71 8.29 1.48
C SER A 51 14.21 8.49 1.20
N LEU A 52 13.72 8.08 0.04
CA LEU A 52 12.31 8.18 -0.33
C LEU A 52 11.74 6.79 -0.68
N LYS A 53 11.63 6.43 -1.94
CA LYS A 53 10.99 5.20 -2.39
C LYS A 53 12.00 4.18 -2.92
N GLY A 54 11.87 2.93 -2.53
CA GLY A 54 12.69 1.88 -3.14
C GLY A 54 12.49 1.81 -4.65
N LEU A 55 11.23 1.68 -5.08
CA LEU A 55 10.83 1.63 -6.49
C LEU A 55 9.64 2.55 -6.72
N CYS A 56 9.74 3.45 -7.69
CA CYS A 56 8.73 4.45 -8.00
C CYS A 56 8.37 4.38 -9.49
N VAL A 57 7.08 4.18 -9.81
CA VAL A 57 6.56 4.15 -11.18
C VAL A 57 5.54 5.26 -11.33
N MET A 58 5.76 6.17 -12.27
CA MET A 58 5.02 7.42 -12.40
C MET A 58 4.46 7.63 -13.80
N GLY A 59 3.27 8.20 -13.90
CA GLY A 59 2.65 8.59 -15.17
C GLY A 59 2.02 7.40 -15.91
N GLU A 60 2.14 7.37 -17.24
CA GLU A 60 1.54 6.33 -18.08
C GLU A 60 2.48 5.15 -18.26
N ASN A 61 2.15 3.98 -17.71
CA ASN A 61 2.99 2.79 -17.82
C ASN A 61 2.13 1.55 -18.07
N THR A 62 2.57 0.67 -18.96
CA THR A 62 1.81 -0.54 -19.29
C THR A 62 2.69 -1.75 -19.60
N GLY A 63 2.15 -2.95 -19.37
CA GLY A 63 2.77 -4.20 -19.80
C GLY A 63 4.09 -4.50 -19.08
N PHE A 64 4.17 -4.34 -17.77
CA PHE A 64 5.41 -4.48 -17.01
C PHE A 64 5.40 -5.65 -16.02
N ALA A 65 6.59 -5.99 -15.52
CA ALA A 65 6.72 -6.96 -14.44
C ALA A 65 7.76 -6.52 -13.40
N LEU A 66 7.36 -6.61 -12.12
CA LEU A 66 8.22 -6.43 -10.94
C LEU A 66 8.30 -7.78 -10.24
N VAL A 67 9.42 -8.50 -10.37
CA VAL A 67 9.49 -9.91 -10.01
C VAL A 67 10.66 -10.20 -9.06
N ASN A 68 10.39 -10.92 -7.97
CA ASN A 68 11.40 -11.40 -7.02
C ASN A 68 12.33 -10.30 -6.47
N ASN A 69 11.87 -9.08 -6.34
CA ASN A 69 12.68 -8.00 -5.77
C ASN A 69 12.63 -8.04 -4.24
N SER A 70 13.74 -7.71 -3.59
CA SER A 70 13.84 -7.45 -2.15
C SER A 70 13.90 -5.93 -1.93
N ILE A 71 12.86 -5.36 -1.31
CA ILE A 71 12.75 -3.91 -1.12
C ILE A 71 12.52 -3.63 0.36
N HIS A 72 13.55 -3.17 1.05
CA HIS A 72 13.53 -3.13 2.50
C HIS A 72 14.30 -1.93 3.10
N GLU A 73 13.94 -1.56 4.33
CA GLU A 73 14.62 -0.52 5.09
C GLU A 73 14.67 0.85 4.40
N ASN A 74 13.76 1.12 3.48
CA ASN A 74 13.66 2.41 2.82
C ASN A 74 12.87 3.40 3.68
N GLN A 75 13.22 4.70 3.63
CA GLN A 75 12.76 5.65 4.63
C GLN A 75 11.34 6.18 4.40
N ASN A 76 10.78 6.04 3.20
CA ASN A 76 9.47 6.61 2.89
C ASN A 76 8.62 5.70 2.00
N GLY A 77 8.62 4.39 2.30
CA GLY A 77 7.87 3.35 1.59
C GLY A 77 8.70 2.58 0.57
N ALA A 78 8.14 1.49 0.06
CA ALA A 78 8.87 0.57 -0.81
C ALA A 78 8.52 0.72 -2.28
N ILE A 79 7.34 0.26 -2.70
CA ILE A 79 6.87 0.33 -4.10
C ILE A 79 5.75 1.36 -4.19
N PHE A 80 5.89 2.31 -5.09
CA PHE A 80 4.93 3.37 -5.31
C PHE A 80 4.55 3.46 -6.78
N LEU A 81 3.28 3.21 -7.09
CA LEU A 81 2.70 3.28 -8.42
C LEU A 81 1.71 4.43 -8.47
N ASN A 82 1.97 5.45 -9.29
CA ASN A 82 1.13 6.63 -9.38
C ASN A 82 0.87 7.06 -10.82
N GLY A 83 -0.38 7.06 -11.21
CA GLY A 83 -0.83 7.45 -12.54
C GLY A 83 -1.54 6.31 -13.29
N GLU A 84 -1.71 6.45 -14.59
CA GLU A 84 -2.32 5.44 -15.46
C GLU A 84 -1.38 4.26 -15.67
N ILE A 85 -1.44 3.29 -14.77
CA ILE A 85 -0.54 2.13 -14.74
C ILE A 85 -1.36 0.87 -14.92
N SER A 86 -1.08 0.12 -15.99
CA SER A 86 -1.95 -0.99 -16.37
C SER A 86 -1.20 -2.23 -16.87
N ASN A 87 -1.93 -3.36 -16.89
CA ASN A 87 -1.44 -4.62 -17.46
C ASN A 87 -0.07 -5.05 -16.91
N GLY A 88 0.14 -4.83 -15.62
CA GLY A 88 1.39 -5.15 -14.93
C GLY A 88 1.27 -6.35 -14.01
N VAL A 89 2.40 -6.98 -13.74
CA VAL A 89 2.54 -8.07 -12.76
C VAL A 89 3.53 -7.67 -11.69
N ILE A 90 3.13 -7.83 -10.42
CA ILE A 90 3.96 -7.61 -9.23
C ILE A 90 3.99 -8.95 -8.49
N GLU A 91 5.08 -9.71 -8.63
CA GLU A 91 5.09 -11.12 -8.24
C GLU A 91 6.32 -11.50 -7.42
N GLY A 92 6.09 -12.24 -6.34
CA GLY A 92 7.16 -12.85 -5.56
C GLY A 92 8.09 -11.88 -4.85
N ASN A 93 7.70 -10.60 -4.74
CA ASN A 93 8.56 -9.59 -4.10
C ASN A 93 8.50 -9.72 -2.58
N ARG A 94 9.62 -9.41 -1.94
CA ARG A 94 9.75 -9.26 -0.49
C ARG A 94 9.83 -7.77 -0.15
N ILE A 95 8.82 -7.25 0.54
CA ILE A 95 8.63 -5.84 0.84
C ILE A 95 8.56 -5.68 2.36
N GLU A 96 9.65 -5.35 3.00
CA GLU A 96 9.74 -5.44 4.47
C GLU A 96 10.48 -4.28 5.12
N ASN A 97 10.07 -3.93 6.35
CA ASN A 97 10.75 -2.96 7.21
C ASN A 97 10.93 -1.56 6.58
N ASN A 98 10.03 -1.16 5.68
CA ASN A 98 10.09 0.19 5.12
C ASN A 98 9.40 1.17 6.05
N SER A 99 10.00 2.34 6.25
CA SER A 99 9.48 3.37 7.14
C SER A 99 8.59 4.38 6.45
N GLY A 100 7.95 5.22 7.27
CA GLY A 100 7.01 6.25 6.88
C GLY A 100 5.61 5.94 7.41
N ALA A 101 5.02 6.88 8.13
CA ALA A 101 3.77 6.68 8.87
C ALA A 101 2.50 6.97 8.05
N ARG A 102 2.63 7.49 6.83
CA ARG A 102 1.50 7.90 5.99
C ARG A 102 1.01 6.76 5.09
N ASN A 103 -0.22 6.85 4.60
CA ASN A 103 -0.78 5.86 3.67
C ASN A 103 0.07 5.72 2.41
N LEU A 104 0.56 6.84 1.85
CA LEU A 104 1.45 6.86 0.69
C LEU A 104 2.86 6.31 0.95
N THR A 105 3.14 5.87 2.17
CA THR A 105 4.39 5.20 2.53
C THR A 105 4.19 3.73 2.87
N ALA A 106 3.06 3.15 2.49
CA ALA A 106 2.79 1.72 2.60
C ALA A 106 3.87 0.87 1.89
N GLY A 107 3.89 -0.41 2.20
CA GLY A 107 4.77 -1.35 1.51
C GLY A 107 4.55 -1.32 -0.01
N LEU A 108 3.30 -1.41 -0.46
CA LEU A 108 2.90 -1.22 -1.85
C LEU A 108 1.78 -0.18 -1.92
N VAL A 109 1.97 0.86 -2.71
CA VAL A 109 1.00 1.93 -2.96
C VAL A 109 0.57 1.93 -4.42
N LEU A 110 -0.74 2.00 -4.64
CA LEU A 110 -1.39 2.25 -5.92
C LEU A 110 -2.25 3.50 -5.79
N CYS A 111 -1.93 4.57 -6.52
CA CYS A 111 -2.70 5.82 -6.44
C CYS A 111 -2.66 6.63 -7.75
N SER A 112 -3.48 7.68 -7.81
CA SER A 112 -3.50 8.65 -8.91
C SER A 112 -3.46 10.08 -8.36
N MET A 113 -2.38 10.44 -7.71
CA MET A 113 -2.20 11.77 -7.15
C MET A 113 -1.44 12.69 -8.10
N PRO A 114 -1.72 14.00 -8.13
CA PRO A 114 -0.86 14.97 -8.78
C PRO A 114 0.57 14.89 -8.25
N ILE A 115 1.56 14.94 -9.14
CA ILE A 115 2.99 14.81 -8.79
C ILE A 115 3.43 15.88 -7.77
N GLU A 116 2.85 17.06 -7.86
CA GLU A 116 3.14 18.21 -7.00
C GLU A 116 2.82 17.93 -5.51
N ASP A 117 1.86 17.06 -5.24
CA ASP A 117 1.44 16.71 -3.87
C ASP A 117 2.33 15.64 -3.22
N ILE A 118 3.08 14.89 -4.01
CA ILE A 118 3.95 13.81 -3.52
C ILE A 118 5.23 14.37 -2.87
N GLU A 119 5.78 15.44 -3.43
CA GLU A 119 7.02 16.05 -2.94
C GLU A 119 6.77 16.98 -1.74
N THR A 120 5.62 17.60 -1.66
CA THR A 120 5.29 18.58 -0.63
C THR A 120 4.56 18.00 0.58
N ALA A 121 4.44 16.74 0.73
CA ALA A 121 4.02 15.95 1.92
C ALA A 121 3.02 16.60 2.93
N TYR A 122 2.43 17.77 2.65
CA TYR A 122 1.71 18.60 3.62
C TYR A 122 0.41 19.22 3.08
N ASN A 123 -0.18 18.70 2.04
CA ASN A 123 -1.47 19.25 1.64
C ASN A 123 -2.59 18.30 2.07
N PRO A 124 -3.47 18.71 3.00
CA PRO A 124 -4.75 18.05 3.16
C PRO A 124 -5.43 18.13 1.79
N PHE A 125 -5.89 17.01 1.26
CA PHE A 125 -6.59 16.92 -0.01
C PHE A 125 -7.61 18.06 -0.12
N PRO A 126 -7.56 18.92 -1.15
CA PRO A 126 -8.66 19.82 -1.39
C PRO A 126 -9.90 18.96 -1.67
N ASP A 127 -11.01 19.28 -1.01
CA ASP A 127 -12.31 18.57 -1.15
C ASP A 127 -12.86 18.53 -2.60
N GLU A 128 -12.14 19.10 -3.55
CA GLU A 128 -12.49 19.22 -4.97
C GLU A 128 -11.63 18.36 -5.91
N MET A 129 -10.77 17.51 -5.41
CA MET A 129 -10.03 16.56 -6.27
C MET A 129 -10.98 15.49 -6.79
N LEU A 130 -11.55 15.74 -7.95
CA LEU A 130 -12.08 14.70 -8.82
C LEU A 130 -10.89 13.83 -9.26
N TYR A 131 -10.65 12.76 -8.52
CA TYR A 131 -9.74 11.72 -8.97
C TYR A 131 -10.25 11.23 -10.33
N ASP A 132 -9.46 11.42 -11.35
CA ASP A 132 -9.74 10.77 -12.62
C ASP A 132 -9.44 9.28 -12.45
N ILE A 133 -10.47 8.54 -12.07
CA ILE A 133 -10.37 7.08 -11.84
C ILE A 133 -9.72 6.38 -13.04
N LEU A 134 -9.91 6.90 -14.24
CA LEU A 134 -9.31 6.33 -15.45
C LEU A 134 -7.78 6.48 -15.50
N GLN A 135 -7.22 7.37 -14.70
CA GLN A 135 -5.76 7.55 -14.57
C GLN A 135 -5.15 6.80 -13.39
N SER A 136 -5.90 5.92 -12.76
CA SER A 136 -5.43 5.15 -11.60
C SER A 136 -4.87 3.78 -12.01
N PRO A 137 -4.03 3.16 -11.18
CA PRO A 137 -3.50 1.82 -11.45
C PRO A 137 -4.63 0.79 -11.58
N HIS A 138 -4.63 0.04 -12.70
CA HIS A 138 -5.69 -0.90 -13.00
C HIS A 138 -5.20 -2.15 -13.76
N GLN A 139 -6.01 -3.22 -13.70
CA GLN A 139 -5.71 -4.48 -14.37
C GLN A 139 -4.33 -5.03 -14.01
N LEU A 140 -3.90 -4.80 -12.78
CA LEU A 140 -2.65 -5.33 -12.26
C LEU A 140 -2.89 -6.68 -11.59
N VAL A 141 -1.89 -7.56 -11.68
CA VAL A 141 -1.82 -8.80 -10.92
C VAL A 141 -0.74 -8.67 -9.86
N VAL A 142 -1.15 -8.59 -8.60
CA VAL A 142 -0.28 -8.53 -7.42
C VAL A 142 -0.34 -9.89 -6.75
N ARG A 143 0.67 -10.74 -6.94
CA ARG A 143 0.56 -12.13 -6.47
C ARG A 143 1.81 -12.66 -5.79
N GLY A 144 1.61 -13.52 -4.79
CA GLY A 144 2.68 -14.25 -4.13
C GLY A 144 3.71 -13.36 -3.43
N ASN A 145 3.39 -12.10 -3.14
CA ASN A 145 4.30 -11.19 -2.48
C ASN A 145 4.26 -11.38 -0.96
N THR A 146 5.39 -11.16 -0.32
CA THR A 146 5.48 -10.99 1.14
C THR A 146 5.59 -9.51 1.45
N VAL A 147 4.60 -8.97 2.21
CA VAL A 147 4.55 -7.54 2.59
C VAL A 147 4.48 -7.45 4.11
N ALA A 148 5.58 -7.10 4.76
CA ALA A 148 5.65 -7.26 6.20
C ALA A 148 6.42 -6.16 6.93
N GLN A 149 6.06 -5.92 8.19
CA GLN A 149 6.81 -5.08 9.12
C GLN A 149 7.04 -3.65 8.60
N ASN A 150 6.19 -3.16 7.68
CA ASN A 150 6.25 -1.78 7.23
C ASN A 150 5.58 -0.87 8.27
N HIS A 151 6.08 0.36 8.41
CA HIS A 151 5.58 1.32 9.40
C HIS A 151 4.26 2.00 8.97
N SER A 152 3.65 1.57 7.91
CA SER A 152 2.34 1.98 7.43
C SER A 152 1.51 0.73 7.09
N SER A 153 0.53 0.84 6.21
CA SER A 153 -0.22 -0.30 5.71
C SER A 153 0.68 -1.23 4.87
N GLY A 154 0.33 -2.49 4.80
CA GLY A 154 1.03 -3.41 3.90
C GLY A 154 0.81 -3.01 2.45
N ILE A 155 -0.45 -3.00 2.01
CA ILE A 155 -0.88 -2.56 0.67
C ILE A 155 -1.93 -1.46 0.84
N TYR A 156 -1.72 -0.33 0.17
CA TYR A 156 -2.67 0.78 0.08
C TYR A 156 -3.04 1.05 -1.36
N SER A 157 -4.32 1.00 -1.68
CA SER A 157 -4.86 1.28 -3.01
C SER A 157 -5.86 2.42 -2.92
N GLU A 158 -5.55 3.54 -3.53
CA GLU A 158 -6.39 4.71 -3.66
C GLU A 158 -6.85 4.84 -5.11
N SER A 159 -8.16 4.74 -5.33
CA SER A 159 -8.78 4.75 -6.66
C SER A 159 -8.36 3.61 -7.62
N GLY A 160 -7.59 2.63 -7.17
CA GLY A 160 -7.19 1.49 -7.99
C GLY A 160 -8.38 0.61 -8.37
N TYR A 161 -8.47 0.15 -9.62
CA TYR A 161 -9.62 -0.61 -10.06
C TYR A 161 -9.27 -1.85 -10.90
N LEU A 162 -10.13 -2.86 -10.82
CA LEU A 162 -9.97 -4.13 -11.55
C LEU A 162 -8.62 -4.81 -11.32
N ASN A 163 -8.00 -4.60 -10.15
CA ASN A 163 -6.75 -5.24 -9.78
C ASN A 163 -7.02 -6.60 -9.09
N TYR A 164 -6.10 -7.53 -9.27
CA TYR A 164 -6.13 -8.86 -8.68
C TYR A 164 -5.02 -9.01 -7.65
N TYR A 165 -5.40 -9.16 -6.40
CA TYR A 165 -4.48 -9.44 -5.28
C TYR A 165 -4.61 -10.92 -4.91
N VAL A 166 -3.61 -11.72 -5.27
CA VAL A 166 -3.70 -13.18 -5.22
C VAL A 166 -2.56 -13.77 -4.39
N GLU A 167 -2.89 -14.62 -3.42
CA GLU A 167 -1.90 -15.41 -2.65
C GLU A 167 -0.77 -14.58 -2.01
N ASN A 168 -1.05 -13.33 -1.62
CA ASN A 168 -0.08 -12.51 -0.91
C ASN A 168 -0.07 -12.85 0.59
N THR A 169 1.10 -12.78 1.21
CA THR A 169 1.27 -12.90 2.66
C THR A 169 1.59 -11.51 3.24
N ILE A 170 0.66 -10.98 4.06
CA ILE A 170 0.70 -9.60 4.55
C ILE A 170 0.65 -9.61 6.08
N TYR A 171 1.75 -9.24 6.74
CA TYR A 171 1.77 -9.39 8.19
C TYR A 171 2.64 -8.38 8.93
N LYS A 172 2.25 -8.10 10.18
CA LYS A 172 2.98 -7.23 11.12
C LYS A 172 3.22 -5.81 10.60
N ASN A 173 2.41 -5.32 9.66
CA ASN A 173 2.43 -3.92 9.29
C ASN A 173 1.77 -3.08 10.39
N GLU A 174 2.27 -1.90 10.65
CA GLU A 174 1.82 -1.07 11.79
C GLU A 174 0.40 -0.52 11.61
N LYS A 175 -0.03 -0.35 10.35
CA LYS A 175 -1.42 -0.02 10.00
C LYS A 175 -2.15 -1.26 9.47
N GLU A 176 -3.13 -1.07 8.59
CA GLU A 176 -3.90 -2.14 7.96
C GLU A 176 -3.00 -3.13 7.21
N GLY A 177 -3.41 -4.38 7.13
CA GLY A 177 -2.79 -5.29 6.17
C GLY A 177 -3.00 -4.81 4.75
N MET A 178 -4.28 -4.59 4.38
CA MET A 178 -4.70 -3.98 3.11
C MET A 178 -5.70 -2.88 3.37
N CYS A 179 -5.57 -1.76 2.67
CA CYS A 179 -6.54 -0.69 2.63
C CYS A 179 -6.91 -0.38 1.18
N LEU A 180 -8.18 -0.55 0.83
CA LEU A 180 -8.77 -0.03 -0.40
C LEU A 180 -9.53 1.23 -0.03
N ASP A 181 -9.25 2.35 -0.70
CA ASP A 181 -9.76 3.66 -0.33
C ASP A 181 -10.17 4.49 -1.55
N TYR A 182 -10.88 5.58 -1.32
CA TYR A 182 -11.22 6.65 -2.28
C TYR A 182 -11.64 6.18 -3.68
N GLY A 183 -12.72 5.41 -3.77
CA GLY A 183 -13.26 4.99 -5.07
C GLY A 183 -12.59 3.77 -5.69
N SER A 184 -11.74 3.07 -4.95
CA SER A 184 -11.24 1.76 -5.41
C SER A 184 -12.41 0.83 -5.70
N PHE A 185 -12.48 0.25 -6.91
CA PHE A 185 -13.61 -0.58 -7.29
C PHE A 185 -13.26 -1.80 -8.15
N GLY A 186 -14.09 -2.82 -8.06
CA GLY A 186 -13.97 -4.00 -8.90
C GLY A 186 -12.70 -4.82 -8.67
N ASN A 187 -11.99 -4.60 -7.55
CA ASN A 187 -10.80 -5.35 -7.23
C ASN A 187 -11.15 -6.73 -6.67
N TYR A 188 -10.27 -7.69 -6.88
CA TYR A 188 -10.43 -9.06 -6.45
C TYR A 188 -9.28 -9.47 -5.51
N ILE A 189 -9.60 -9.83 -4.27
CA ILE A 189 -8.65 -10.21 -3.24
C ILE A 189 -8.92 -11.68 -2.90
N THR A 190 -7.97 -12.57 -3.20
CA THR A 190 -8.19 -14.01 -3.01
C THR A 190 -6.94 -14.77 -2.57
N GLY A 191 -7.14 -15.79 -1.74
CA GLY A 191 -6.07 -16.69 -1.28
C GLY A 191 -4.99 -16.00 -0.45
N CYS A 192 -5.18 -14.76 -0.02
CA CYS A 192 -4.21 -14.02 0.78
C CYS A 192 -4.25 -14.46 2.24
N GLU A 193 -3.08 -14.46 2.90
CA GLU A 193 -2.95 -14.56 4.35
C GLU A 193 -2.63 -13.18 4.93
N ILE A 194 -3.54 -12.64 5.75
CA ILE A 194 -3.44 -11.28 6.30
C ILE A 194 -3.50 -11.37 7.82
N ARG A 195 -2.36 -11.12 8.50
CA ARG A 195 -2.26 -11.41 9.93
C ARG A 195 -1.40 -10.44 10.72
N GLN A 196 -1.76 -10.23 11.98
CA GLN A 196 -0.97 -9.45 12.95
C GLN A 196 -0.71 -8.00 12.50
N ASN A 197 -1.59 -7.41 11.69
CA ASN A 197 -1.51 -6.02 11.25
C ASN A 197 -2.29 -5.09 12.20
N GLY A 198 -2.06 -3.79 12.12
CA GLY A 198 -2.79 -2.76 12.86
C GLY A 198 -2.28 -2.50 14.28
N GLY A 199 -1.14 -3.06 14.64
CA GLY A 199 -0.52 -2.89 15.97
C GLY A 199 0.50 -1.77 15.99
N ARG A 200 0.08 -0.54 16.15
CA ARG A 200 0.93 0.66 16.20
C ARG A 200 1.81 0.71 17.47
N ASN A 201 2.76 -0.19 17.61
CA ASN A 201 3.62 -0.24 18.79
C ASN A 201 4.87 0.64 18.75
N ARG A 202 5.10 1.42 17.67
CA ARG A 202 6.34 2.16 17.46
C ARG A 202 6.20 3.62 17.01
N MET A 203 4.97 4.13 16.91
CA MET A 203 4.78 5.54 16.53
C MET A 203 5.09 6.44 17.72
N SER A 204 5.84 7.51 17.49
CA SER A 204 5.99 8.60 18.45
C SER A 204 4.66 9.36 18.60
N ASP A 205 4.48 10.07 19.73
CA ASP A 205 3.29 10.91 19.92
C ASP A 205 3.17 11.99 18.83
N GLU A 206 4.28 12.46 18.26
CA GLU A 206 4.32 13.42 17.15
C GLU A 206 3.82 12.80 15.83
N ASP A 207 4.15 11.53 15.56
CA ASP A 207 3.64 10.81 14.39
C ASP A 207 2.14 10.52 14.52
N LEU A 208 1.67 10.26 15.74
CA LEU A 208 0.24 10.10 16.06
C LEU A 208 -0.54 11.40 15.86
N GLU A 209 0.02 12.56 16.23
CA GLU A 209 -0.61 13.86 15.98
C GLU A 209 -0.69 14.21 14.49
N ALA A 210 0.35 13.89 13.71
CA ALA A 210 0.35 14.12 12.27
C ALA A 210 -0.69 13.25 11.55
N ASP A 211 -0.83 11.97 11.92
CA ASP A 211 -1.89 11.08 11.44
C ASP A 211 -3.29 11.53 11.86
N PHE A 212 -3.43 12.10 13.08
CA PHE A 212 -4.68 12.63 13.59
C PHE A 212 -5.22 13.79 12.74
N ILE A 213 -4.34 14.67 12.25
CA ILE A 213 -4.72 15.80 11.40
C ILE A 213 -5.20 15.33 10.01
N LEU A 214 -4.63 14.24 9.50
CA LEU A 214 -4.99 13.68 8.19
C LEU A 214 -6.24 12.78 8.25
N ASP A 215 -6.52 12.17 9.40
CA ASP A 215 -7.64 11.23 9.61
C ASP A 215 -8.79 11.89 10.40
N GLN A 216 -9.11 13.15 10.13
CA GLN A 216 -10.08 14.00 10.87
C GLN A 216 -11.49 13.41 11.08
N GLY A 217 -11.73 12.17 10.73
CA GLY A 217 -13.02 11.49 10.97
C GLY A 217 -13.02 10.47 12.12
N ARG A 218 -11.88 10.08 12.67
CA ARG A 218 -11.80 8.85 13.46
C ARG A 218 -11.52 8.98 14.96
N MET A 219 -11.12 10.14 15.47
CA MET A 219 -10.76 10.27 16.89
C MET A 219 -11.31 11.53 17.58
N ALA A 220 -12.57 11.91 17.33
CA ALA A 220 -13.23 13.00 18.05
C ALA A 220 -13.55 12.67 19.52
N ASP A 221 -13.29 11.45 19.99
CA ASP A 221 -13.72 10.95 21.29
C ASP A 221 -12.59 10.67 22.30
N GLY A 222 -11.34 11.04 21.98
CA GLY A 222 -10.22 10.83 22.91
C GLY A 222 -9.83 9.36 23.11
N SER A 223 -10.24 8.48 22.22
CA SER A 223 -9.93 7.06 22.30
C SER A 223 -8.50 6.74 21.92
N SER A 224 -7.95 5.74 22.54
CA SER A 224 -6.65 5.09 22.31
C SER A 224 -6.35 4.89 20.81
N PRO A 225 -5.08 4.92 20.38
CA PRO A 225 -4.71 4.79 18.97
C PRO A 225 -5.47 3.66 18.29
N ALA A 226 -6.16 3.99 17.21
CA ALA A 226 -7.09 3.08 16.55
C ALA A 226 -6.36 1.81 16.15
N LYS A 227 -6.82 0.70 16.65
CA LYS A 227 -6.35 -0.62 16.27
C LYS A 227 -6.96 -0.95 14.92
N LEU A 228 -6.12 -1.02 13.91
CA LEU A 228 -6.55 -1.05 12.52
C LEU A 228 -6.85 -2.48 12.04
N PRO A 229 -7.77 -2.65 11.09
CA PRO A 229 -8.21 -3.96 10.63
C PRO A 229 -7.16 -4.69 9.78
N GLY A 230 -7.40 -5.98 9.55
CA GLY A 230 -6.65 -6.74 8.56
C GLY A 230 -6.89 -6.21 7.15
N ILE A 231 -8.16 -6.04 6.77
CA ILE A 231 -8.59 -5.43 5.50
C ILE A 231 -9.54 -4.27 5.80
N SER A 232 -9.27 -3.10 5.22
CA SER A 232 -10.16 -1.94 5.22
C SER A 232 -10.73 -1.70 3.83
N LEU A 233 -12.05 -1.49 3.77
CA LEU A 233 -12.79 -1.03 2.59
C LEU A 233 -13.40 0.32 2.95
N ASP A 234 -12.84 1.40 2.42
CA ASP A 234 -13.22 2.74 2.79
C ASP A 234 -13.65 3.55 1.56
N ASN A 235 -14.91 3.94 1.50
CA ASN A 235 -15.47 4.61 0.34
C ASN A 235 -15.22 3.85 -0.98
N THR A 236 -15.53 2.56 -1.01
CA THR A 236 -15.20 1.62 -2.08
C THR A 236 -16.42 0.85 -2.56
N ALA A 237 -16.38 0.33 -3.79
CA ALA A 237 -17.51 -0.40 -4.33
C ALA A 237 -17.11 -1.62 -5.19
N TYR A 238 -18.01 -2.61 -5.25
CA TYR A 238 -17.92 -3.76 -6.13
C TYR A 238 -16.64 -4.60 -5.98
N ASN A 239 -15.91 -4.49 -4.87
CA ASN A 239 -14.76 -5.32 -4.61
C ASN A 239 -15.18 -6.71 -4.13
N THR A 240 -14.40 -7.72 -4.47
CA THR A 240 -14.64 -9.11 -4.04
C THR A 240 -13.49 -9.58 -3.16
N ILE A 241 -13.82 -9.99 -1.93
CA ILE A 241 -12.88 -10.56 -0.96
C ILE A 241 -13.29 -12.03 -0.76
N TYR A 242 -12.53 -12.94 -1.36
CA TYR A 242 -12.91 -14.35 -1.46
C TYR A 242 -11.78 -15.30 -1.03
N GLY A 243 -12.09 -16.23 -0.13
CA GLY A 243 -11.18 -17.34 0.18
C GLY A 243 -9.88 -16.95 0.87
N ASN A 244 -9.86 -15.82 1.60
CA ASN A 244 -8.68 -15.35 2.33
C ASN A 244 -8.65 -15.90 3.75
N ILE A 245 -7.47 -15.92 4.37
CA ILE A 245 -7.26 -16.15 5.79
C ILE A 245 -6.89 -14.80 6.44
N VAL A 246 -7.81 -14.25 7.25
CA VAL A 246 -7.62 -12.97 7.94
C VAL A 246 -7.62 -13.24 9.43
N ARG A 247 -6.45 -13.18 10.06
CA ARG A 247 -6.32 -13.63 11.45
C ARG A 247 -5.38 -12.80 12.30
N ASP A 248 -5.59 -12.84 13.59
CA ASP A 248 -4.68 -12.26 14.57
C ASP A 248 -4.42 -10.76 14.40
N ASN A 249 -5.23 -10.01 13.64
CA ASN A 249 -5.06 -8.56 13.49
C ASN A 249 -5.51 -7.82 14.74
N TYR A 250 -4.96 -6.63 14.96
CA TYR A 250 -5.23 -5.87 16.20
C TYR A 250 -6.61 -5.22 16.21
N GLY A 251 -7.19 -4.87 15.09
CA GLY A 251 -8.57 -4.44 14.94
C GLY A 251 -9.47 -5.53 14.38
N SER A 252 -10.56 -5.16 13.72
CA SER A 252 -11.46 -6.07 13.02
C SER A 252 -10.73 -6.88 11.95
N GLY A 253 -11.21 -8.06 11.63
CA GLY A 253 -10.64 -8.84 10.52
C GLY A 253 -10.84 -8.10 9.20
N ILE A 254 -12.10 -7.81 8.86
CA ILE A 254 -12.49 -7.01 7.69
C ILE A 254 -13.38 -5.88 8.17
N LYS A 255 -13.14 -4.64 7.71
CA LYS A 255 -13.93 -3.47 8.03
C LYS A 255 -14.35 -2.73 6.77
N ALA A 256 -15.65 -2.46 6.63
CA ALA A 256 -16.19 -1.64 5.55
C ALA A 256 -16.84 -0.38 6.15
N VAL A 257 -16.38 0.79 5.72
CA VAL A 257 -16.81 2.08 6.27
C VAL A 257 -17.02 3.13 5.19
N ARG A 258 -17.63 4.26 5.55
CA ARG A 258 -17.84 5.45 4.71
C ARG A 258 -18.28 5.09 3.29
N SER A 259 -19.51 4.94 3.01
CA SER A 259 -20.00 4.65 1.64
C SER A 259 -19.36 3.43 0.95
N ALA A 260 -18.88 2.45 1.70
CA ALA A 260 -18.52 1.16 1.14
C ALA A 260 -19.79 0.41 0.78
N PHE A 261 -20.03 0.13 -0.51
CA PHE A 261 -21.27 -0.50 -0.96
C PHE A 261 -21.02 -1.56 -2.03
N SER A 262 -21.96 -2.49 -2.16
CA SER A 262 -21.90 -3.55 -3.18
C SER A 262 -20.59 -4.36 -3.19
N ASN A 263 -19.88 -4.41 -2.08
CA ASN A 263 -18.72 -5.27 -1.92
C ASN A 263 -19.17 -6.69 -1.57
N THR A 264 -18.48 -7.69 -2.07
CA THR A 264 -18.74 -9.10 -1.82
C THR A 264 -17.68 -9.70 -0.92
N ILE A 265 -18.08 -10.20 0.24
CA ILE A 265 -17.18 -10.85 1.21
C ILE A 265 -17.66 -12.29 1.37
N LEU A 266 -16.90 -13.25 0.85
CA LEU A 266 -17.36 -14.63 0.75
C LEU A 266 -16.26 -15.64 1.02
N CYS A 267 -16.58 -16.72 1.73
CA CYS A 267 -15.69 -17.86 1.96
C CYS A 267 -14.36 -17.52 2.66
N ASN A 268 -14.26 -16.41 3.39
CA ASN A 268 -13.05 -16.08 4.12
C ASN A 268 -13.01 -16.78 5.49
N GLN A 269 -11.82 -17.11 5.94
CA GLN A 269 -11.57 -17.55 7.30
C GLN A 269 -11.16 -16.35 8.15
N ILE A 270 -12.02 -15.92 9.07
CA ILE A 270 -11.80 -14.75 9.93
C ILE A 270 -11.57 -15.28 11.35
N ILE A 271 -10.31 -15.27 11.81
CA ILE A 271 -9.90 -16.00 13.01
C ILE A 271 -9.15 -15.08 13.97
N ASP A 272 -9.53 -15.08 15.25
CA ASP A 272 -8.80 -14.46 16.36
C ASP A 272 -8.33 -13.01 16.10
N ASN A 273 -9.09 -12.25 15.32
CA ASN A 273 -8.87 -10.82 15.18
C ASN A 273 -9.32 -10.07 16.44
N ASN A 274 -9.03 -8.79 16.54
CA ASN A 274 -9.30 -7.97 17.70
C ASN A 274 -8.33 -8.20 18.87
N ARG A 275 -7.09 -8.47 18.60
CA ARG A 275 -6.04 -8.60 19.64
C ARG A 275 -5.82 -7.35 20.46
N GLY A 276 -6.35 -6.26 19.98
CA GLY A 276 -6.27 -4.98 20.61
C GLY A 276 -7.44 -4.61 21.49
N ALA A 277 -8.44 -5.48 21.70
CA ALA A 277 -9.59 -5.19 22.52
C ALA A 277 -9.19 -4.76 23.93
N SER A 278 -9.82 -3.70 24.40
CA SER A 278 -9.90 -3.34 25.81
C SER A 278 -11.34 -3.52 26.25
N ASP A 279 -11.61 -3.49 27.55
CA ASP A 279 -12.96 -3.61 28.11
C ASP A 279 -13.96 -2.57 27.56
N THR A 280 -13.48 -1.53 26.90
CA THR A 280 -14.28 -0.42 26.35
C THR A 280 -14.43 -0.45 24.83
N PHE A 281 -13.66 -1.25 24.10
CA PHE A 281 -13.73 -1.30 22.64
C PHE A 281 -13.88 -2.73 22.15
N HIS A 282 -14.97 -2.95 21.40
CA HIS A 282 -15.25 -4.22 20.74
C HIS A 282 -15.03 -4.06 19.24
N PHE A 283 -14.13 -4.85 18.70
CA PHE A 283 -13.99 -4.99 17.26
C PHE A 283 -14.63 -6.30 16.81
N PHE A 284 -14.97 -6.40 15.57
CA PHE A 284 -15.71 -7.53 15.04
C PHE A 284 -14.82 -8.39 14.13
N GLY A 285 -15.20 -9.63 13.90
CA GLY A 285 -14.60 -10.41 12.82
C GLY A 285 -14.79 -9.68 11.50
N ILE A 286 -16.04 -9.28 11.20
CA ILE A 286 -16.42 -8.42 10.08
C ILE A 286 -17.25 -7.26 10.65
N GLU A 287 -16.89 -6.04 10.27
CA GLU A 287 -17.58 -4.79 10.63
C GLU A 287 -18.08 -4.13 9.34
N LEU A 288 -19.40 -3.91 9.22
CA LEU A 288 -20.07 -3.36 8.04
C LEU A 288 -20.82 -2.10 8.37
#